data_2937a3c9946800c84610c5da7d1c5199
#
_entry.id   2937a3c9946800c84610c5da7d1c5199
#
_cell.length_a   1.000
_cell.length_b   1.000
_cell.length_c   1.000
_cell.angle_alpha   90.00
_cell.angle_beta   90.00
_cell.angle_gamma   90.00
#
_symmetry.space_group_name_H-M   'P 1'
#
loop_
_entity.id
_entity.type
_entity.pdbx_description
1 polymer ?
#
loop_
_entity_poly.entity_id
_entity_poly.type
_entity_poly.pdbx_seq_one_letter_code
_entity_poly.pdbx_strand_id
1 'polypeptide(L)'
;MKQWLLTLSVLFVSLSSYATQRIVTLGGDVTEIVYELGAQDQLVARDSTSLHPEQATKLPDVGYMRMLNAEGVLSMRPTLVLASELAKPSMALTQIEKSGVKIIKVTGKPSLEAIPEKITTIAAAVNKPEQGKQLVDKFNQSLSQVNTAPIDKKVLFIMSHGGVLPLAAGKKTAVDSMITAIGAKNAMANFDSYRPLSSEGLLSSQPDLIVFTEEGIKSLGGVDRVWNLPGIAMTPAGKNKALAVVDDVGMLTFSLGTPKVMQQLREALEKSQ
;
A
#
# COMPACT_ATOMS: atom_id res chain seq x y z
N MET A 1 34.28 4.38 -73.08
CA MET A 1 33.49 5.17 -72.14
C MET A 1 32.73 4.20 -71.27
N LYS A 2 33.21 3.98 -70.01
CA LYS A 2 32.54 3.09 -69.02
C LYS A 2 31.80 3.98 -68.05
N GLN A 3 30.45 3.92 -68.05
CA GLN A 3 29.59 4.56 -67.07
C GLN A 3 29.53 3.70 -65.81
N TRP A 4 29.96 4.26 -64.67
CA TRP A 4 29.77 3.66 -63.33
C TRP A 4 28.45 4.18 -62.77
N LEU A 5 27.48 3.29 -62.62
CA LEU A 5 26.24 3.55 -61.87
C LEU A 5 26.53 3.28 -60.37
N LEU A 6 26.61 4.36 -59.60
CA LEU A 6 26.64 4.31 -58.14
C LEU A 6 25.19 4.13 -57.65
N THR A 7 24.85 2.91 -57.20
CA THR A 7 23.60 2.63 -56.49
C THR A 7 23.75 3.07 -55.03
N LEU A 8 23.09 4.17 -54.68
CA LEU A 8 22.98 4.67 -53.28
C LEU A 8 21.91 3.85 -52.54
N SER A 9 22.31 2.86 -51.72
CA SER A 9 21.43 2.13 -50.83
C SER A 9 21.09 3.01 -49.63
N VAL A 10 19.88 3.56 -49.61
CA VAL A 10 19.34 4.28 -48.46
C VAL A 10 18.86 3.24 -47.41
N LEU A 11 19.64 3.13 -46.36
CA LEU A 11 19.28 2.31 -45.18
C LEU A 11 18.13 3.02 -44.42
N PHE A 12 16.90 2.58 -44.60
CA PHE A 12 15.75 2.98 -43.75
C PHE A 12 15.92 2.36 -42.36
N VAL A 13 16.50 3.11 -41.43
CA VAL A 13 16.44 2.77 -40.01
C VAL A 13 15.01 3.07 -39.53
N SER A 14 14.18 2.03 -39.45
CA SER A 14 12.88 2.14 -38.84
C SER A 14 13.06 2.42 -37.32
N LEU A 15 13.01 3.67 -36.93
CA LEU A 15 12.86 4.09 -35.54
C LEU A 15 11.48 3.62 -35.12
N SER A 16 11.41 2.44 -34.49
CA SER A 16 10.22 1.99 -33.77
C SER A 16 9.99 2.99 -32.65
N SER A 17 9.13 3.97 -32.88
CA SER A 17 8.62 4.84 -31.83
C SER A 17 7.84 3.95 -30.86
N TYR A 18 8.49 3.49 -29.79
CA TYR A 18 7.79 2.90 -28.67
C TYR A 18 6.90 4.00 -28.10
N ALA A 19 5.63 3.96 -28.43
CA ALA A 19 4.64 4.83 -27.77
C ALA A 19 4.81 4.62 -26.26
N THR A 20 5.22 5.67 -25.56
CA THR A 20 5.40 5.65 -24.11
C THR A 20 4.10 5.19 -23.48
N GLN A 21 4.13 4.14 -22.66
CA GLN A 21 2.95 3.67 -21.97
C GLN A 21 2.37 4.82 -21.15
N ARG A 22 1.06 4.88 -21.11
CA ARG A 22 0.29 5.82 -20.29
C ARG A 22 -0.38 5.01 -19.19
N ILE A 23 0.21 5.02 -18.01
CA ILE A 23 -0.19 4.14 -16.90
C ILE A 23 -1.01 4.91 -15.89
N VAL A 24 -2.15 4.35 -15.49
CA VAL A 24 -2.87 4.73 -14.27
C VAL A 24 -2.65 3.65 -13.23
N THR A 25 -2.29 4.05 -12.02
CA THR A 25 -2.13 3.14 -10.89
C THR A 25 -3.30 3.26 -9.92
N LEU A 26 -3.79 2.11 -9.45
CA LEU A 26 -4.87 1.98 -8.48
C LEU A 26 -4.36 1.16 -7.29
N GLY A 27 -3.92 1.86 -6.25
CA GLY A 27 -3.32 1.34 -5.03
C GLY A 27 -2.00 2.05 -4.70
N GLY A 28 -1.85 2.49 -3.45
CA GLY A 28 -0.65 3.19 -2.98
C GLY A 28 0.61 2.33 -3.09
N ASP A 29 0.49 1.04 -2.78
CA ASP A 29 1.56 0.05 -2.93
C ASP A 29 1.98 -0.16 -4.40
N VAL A 30 1.01 -0.12 -5.33
CA VAL A 30 1.27 -0.23 -6.77
C VAL A 30 2.05 0.98 -7.27
N THR A 31 1.62 2.19 -6.87
CA THR A 31 2.28 3.45 -7.24
C THR A 31 3.70 3.52 -6.69
N GLU A 32 3.90 3.19 -5.42
CA GLU A 32 5.21 3.15 -4.76
C GLU A 32 6.19 2.27 -5.53
N ILE A 33 5.77 1.07 -5.91
CA ILE A 33 6.62 0.13 -6.67
C ILE A 33 6.98 0.69 -8.05
N VAL A 34 6.07 1.34 -8.78
CA VAL A 34 6.37 1.96 -10.07
C VAL A 34 7.46 3.03 -9.93
N TYR A 35 7.40 3.86 -8.88
CA TYR A 35 8.43 4.86 -8.59
C TYR A 35 9.78 4.22 -8.24
N GLU A 36 9.81 3.22 -7.39
CA GLU A 36 11.06 2.52 -7.00
C GLU A 36 11.71 1.78 -8.18
N LEU A 37 10.93 1.37 -9.16
CA LEU A 37 11.43 0.81 -10.41
C LEU A 37 11.96 1.86 -11.40
N GLY A 38 11.82 3.16 -11.10
CA GLY A 38 12.22 4.24 -12.00
C GLY A 38 11.35 4.31 -13.27
N ALA A 39 10.06 4.02 -13.15
CA ALA A 39 9.11 4.03 -14.27
C ALA A 39 8.02 5.11 -14.13
N GLN A 40 8.22 6.09 -13.24
CA GLN A 40 7.26 7.16 -12.95
C GLN A 40 6.89 8.01 -14.16
N ASP A 41 7.79 8.15 -15.13
CA ASP A 41 7.55 8.93 -16.36
C ASP A 41 6.44 8.34 -17.24
N GLN A 42 6.05 7.08 -16.99
CA GLN A 42 4.94 6.41 -17.65
C GLN A 42 3.61 6.68 -16.95
N LEU A 43 3.61 7.22 -15.73
CA LEU A 43 2.40 7.50 -14.97
C LEU A 43 1.70 8.76 -15.48
N VAL A 44 0.38 8.64 -15.71
CA VAL A 44 -0.47 9.77 -16.11
C VAL A 44 -1.51 10.13 -15.05
N ALA A 45 -1.80 9.22 -14.13
CA ALA A 45 -2.67 9.46 -12.98
C ALA A 45 -2.49 8.36 -11.91
N ARG A 46 -2.99 8.64 -10.72
CA ARG A 46 -2.98 7.75 -9.57
C ARG A 46 -4.33 7.77 -8.85
N ASP A 47 -4.58 6.80 -7.98
CA ASP A 47 -5.73 6.84 -7.08
C ASP A 47 -5.43 7.64 -5.79
N SER A 48 -6.47 7.95 -4.99
CA SER A 48 -6.35 8.77 -3.78
C SER A 48 -5.49 8.14 -2.68
N THR A 49 -5.23 6.82 -2.72
CA THR A 49 -4.36 6.13 -1.74
C THR A 49 -2.88 6.23 -2.06
N SER A 50 -2.53 6.73 -3.23
CA SER A 50 -1.16 6.86 -3.73
C SER A 50 -0.50 8.14 -3.20
N LEU A 51 -0.14 8.15 -1.93
CA LEU A 51 0.44 9.29 -1.23
C LEU A 51 1.98 9.25 -1.23
N HIS A 52 2.57 8.10 -1.52
CA HIS A 52 4.01 7.88 -1.53
C HIS A 52 4.51 7.41 -2.90
N PRO A 53 5.71 7.92 -3.34
CA PRO A 53 6.41 9.05 -2.73
C PRO A 53 5.62 10.35 -2.90
N GLU A 54 5.97 11.42 -2.18
CA GLU A 54 5.24 12.71 -2.25
C GLU A 54 5.07 13.23 -3.69
N GLN A 55 6.03 12.95 -4.56
CA GLN A 55 5.95 13.32 -5.98
C GLN A 55 4.72 12.72 -6.68
N ALA A 56 4.24 11.56 -6.24
CA ALA A 56 3.04 10.93 -6.81
C ALA A 56 1.79 11.79 -6.59
N THR A 57 1.73 12.57 -5.53
CA THR A 57 0.58 13.45 -5.23
C THR A 57 0.38 14.57 -6.26
N LYS A 58 1.41 14.86 -7.07
CA LYS A 58 1.35 15.85 -8.17
C LYS A 58 0.64 15.30 -9.41
N LEU A 59 0.47 13.98 -9.51
CA LEU A 59 -0.29 13.37 -10.60
C LEU A 59 -1.80 13.58 -10.39
N PRO A 60 -2.58 13.67 -11.47
CA PRO A 60 -4.03 13.68 -11.42
C PRO A 60 -4.57 12.53 -10.57
N ASP A 61 -5.54 12.84 -9.69
CA ASP A 61 -6.22 11.89 -8.83
C ASP A 61 -7.51 11.41 -9.50
N VAL A 62 -7.63 10.10 -9.74
CA VAL A 62 -8.83 9.48 -10.33
C VAL A 62 -9.84 8.99 -9.29
N GLY A 63 -9.65 9.35 -8.02
CA GLY A 63 -10.51 8.99 -6.91
C GLY A 63 -10.05 7.74 -6.15
N TYR A 64 -10.85 7.35 -5.17
CA TYR A 64 -10.52 6.24 -4.28
C TYR A 64 -10.72 4.89 -4.97
N MET A 65 -9.69 4.05 -4.99
CA MET A 65 -9.71 2.76 -5.70
C MET A 65 -10.85 1.82 -5.30
N ARG A 66 -11.40 1.94 -4.07
CA ARG A 66 -12.53 1.11 -3.62
C ARG A 66 -13.91 1.72 -3.95
N MET A 67 -13.92 2.92 -4.52
CA MET A 67 -15.11 3.61 -5.03
C MET A 67 -14.86 4.12 -6.44
N LEU A 68 -14.22 3.30 -7.26
CA LEU A 68 -13.66 3.66 -8.56
C LEU A 68 -14.76 4.06 -9.55
N ASN A 69 -14.50 5.15 -10.29
CA ASN A 69 -15.29 5.57 -11.44
C ASN A 69 -14.49 5.33 -12.73
N ALA A 70 -15.05 4.52 -13.64
CA ALA A 70 -14.40 4.20 -14.90
C ALA A 70 -14.16 5.43 -15.79
N GLU A 71 -15.09 6.39 -15.81
CA GLU A 71 -14.96 7.62 -16.59
C GLU A 71 -13.76 8.46 -16.14
N GLY A 72 -13.56 8.61 -14.82
CA GLY A 72 -12.39 9.31 -14.26
C GLY A 72 -11.08 8.69 -14.71
N VAL A 73 -10.98 7.36 -14.71
CA VAL A 73 -9.79 6.64 -15.19
C VAL A 73 -9.61 6.81 -16.69
N LEU A 74 -10.67 6.62 -17.48
CA LEU A 74 -10.62 6.70 -18.96
C LEU A 74 -10.34 8.12 -19.47
N SER A 75 -10.72 9.17 -18.73
CA SER A 75 -10.41 10.56 -19.09
C SER A 75 -8.90 10.83 -19.14
N MET A 76 -8.10 10.06 -18.42
CA MET A 76 -6.63 10.12 -18.45
C MET A 76 -6.03 9.46 -19.70
N ARG A 77 -6.85 8.85 -20.57
CA ARG A 77 -6.44 8.14 -21.79
C ARG A 77 -5.30 7.15 -21.52
N PRO A 78 -5.46 6.23 -20.56
CA PRO A 78 -4.43 5.24 -20.27
C PRO A 78 -4.33 4.21 -21.40
N THR A 79 -3.14 3.64 -21.59
CA THR A 79 -2.91 2.43 -22.38
C THR A 79 -2.85 1.19 -21.48
N LEU A 80 -2.56 1.41 -20.19
CA LEU A 80 -2.44 0.38 -19.16
C LEU A 80 -2.96 0.89 -17.83
N VAL A 81 -3.69 0.05 -17.11
CA VAL A 81 -4.03 0.25 -15.70
C VAL A 81 -3.36 -0.85 -14.88
N LEU A 82 -2.58 -0.47 -13.89
CA LEU A 82 -2.06 -1.36 -12.86
C LEU A 82 -2.98 -1.25 -11.65
N ALA A 83 -3.76 -2.28 -11.40
CA ALA A 83 -4.81 -2.24 -10.38
C ALA A 83 -4.54 -3.25 -9.27
N SER A 84 -4.49 -2.79 -8.02
CA SER A 84 -4.59 -3.70 -6.87
C SER A 84 -5.87 -4.53 -6.98
N GLU A 85 -5.84 -5.81 -6.62
CA GLU A 85 -7.04 -6.67 -6.50
C GLU A 85 -8.05 -6.12 -5.48
N LEU A 86 -7.63 -5.18 -4.64
CA LEU A 86 -8.50 -4.47 -3.70
C LEU A 86 -9.35 -3.38 -4.36
N ALA A 87 -9.09 -3.03 -5.63
CA ALA A 87 -9.86 -2.01 -6.35
C ALA A 87 -11.32 -2.46 -6.59
N LYS A 88 -12.25 -1.57 -6.32
CA LYS A 88 -13.71 -1.80 -6.41
C LYS A 88 -14.41 -0.56 -6.99
N PRO A 89 -15.58 -0.70 -7.57
CA PRO A 89 -16.25 -1.97 -7.90
C PRO A 89 -15.62 -2.65 -9.13
N SER A 90 -15.75 -3.96 -9.21
CA SER A 90 -15.26 -4.73 -10.38
C SER A 90 -15.92 -4.31 -11.70
N MET A 91 -17.14 -3.78 -11.65
CA MET A 91 -17.85 -3.26 -12.82
C MET A 91 -17.09 -2.10 -13.47
N ALA A 92 -16.50 -1.19 -12.70
CA ALA A 92 -15.69 -0.09 -13.24
C ALA A 92 -14.45 -0.62 -13.97
N LEU A 93 -13.76 -1.61 -13.40
CA LEU A 93 -12.62 -2.27 -14.06
C LEU A 93 -13.05 -2.95 -15.37
N THR A 94 -14.19 -3.66 -15.37
CA THR A 94 -14.75 -4.28 -16.58
C THR A 94 -15.09 -3.24 -17.67
N GLN A 95 -15.60 -2.07 -17.30
CA GLN A 95 -15.86 -0.98 -18.26
C GLN A 95 -14.56 -0.45 -18.87
N ILE A 96 -13.51 -0.29 -18.07
CA ILE A 96 -12.19 0.14 -18.53
C ILE A 96 -11.62 -0.88 -19.54
N GLU A 97 -11.69 -2.19 -19.23
CA GLU A 97 -11.24 -3.27 -20.13
C GLU A 97 -12.02 -3.27 -21.44
N LYS A 98 -13.37 -3.13 -21.40
CA LYS A 98 -14.22 -3.07 -22.59
C LYS A 98 -13.92 -1.86 -23.47
N SER A 99 -13.33 -0.80 -22.93
CA SER A 99 -12.87 0.37 -23.69
C SER A 99 -11.51 0.16 -24.38
N GLY A 100 -10.96 -1.06 -24.34
CA GLY A 100 -9.70 -1.43 -25.00
C GLY A 100 -8.45 -1.14 -24.16
N VAL A 101 -8.60 -0.71 -22.90
CA VAL A 101 -7.47 -0.47 -21.99
C VAL A 101 -7.07 -1.77 -21.32
N LYS A 102 -5.78 -2.10 -21.39
CA LYS A 102 -5.23 -3.27 -20.69
C LYS A 102 -5.25 -3.06 -19.18
N ILE A 103 -5.72 -4.04 -18.42
CA ILE A 103 -5.61 -4.04 -16.95
C ILE A 103 -4.69 -5.18 -16.52
N ILE A 104 -3.71 -4.88 -15.68
CA ILE A 104 -2.90 -5.88 -14.97
C ILE A 104 -3.29 -5.80 -13.49
N LYS A 105 -3.79 -6.91 -12.98
CA LYS A 105 -4.14 -7.04 -11.57
C LYS A 105 -2.89 -7.37 -10.77
N VAL A 106 -2.70 -6.62 -9.68
CA VAL A 106 -1.61 -6.79 -8.73
C VAL A 106 -2.20 -7.38 -7.46
N THR A 107 -1.61 -8.44 -6.95
CA THR A 107 -2.15 -9.16 -5.77
C THR A 107 -2.43 -8.21 -4.59
N GLY A 108 -3.59 -8.38 -3.98
CA GLY A 108 -4.02 -7.64 -2.77
C GLY A 108 -3.89 -8.48 -1.50
N LYS A 109 -3.21 -9.63 -1.55
CA LYS A 109 -3.05 -10.52 -0.38
C LYS A 109 -2.24 -9.81 0.71
N PRO A 110 -2.75 -9.79 1.97
CA PRO A 110 -2.04 -9.16 3.09
C PRO A 110 -1.02 -10.14 3.69
N SER A 111 0.06 -10.42 2.96
CA SER A 111 1.15 -11.28 3.43
C SER A 111 2.50 -10.79 2.90
N LEU A 112 3.58 -11.15 3.62
CA LEU A 112 4.94 -10.78 3.24
C LEU A 112 5.37 -11.39 1.92
N GLU A 113 4.92 -12.61 1.62
CA GLU A 113 5.22 -13.34 0.39
C GLU A 113 4.58 -12.68 -0.84
N ALA A 114 3.49 -11.93 -0.65
CA ALA A 114 2.83 -11.23 -1.75
C ALA A 114 3.63 -10.02 -2.25
N ILE A 115 4.55 -9.46 -1.47
CA ILE A 115 5.29 -8.25 -1.85
C ILE A 115 6.26 -8.53 -3.00
N PRO A 116 7.10 -9.59 -2.98
CA PRO A 116 7.88 -9.98 -4.16
C PRO A 116 7.03 -10.26 -5.41
N GLU A 117 5.84 -10.86 -5.27
CA GLU A 117 4.91 -11.08 -6.37
C GLU A 117 4.44 -9.74 -6.98
N LYS A 118 4.06 -8.76 -6.15
CA LYS A 118 3.69 -7.40 -6.60
C LYS A 118 4.81 -6.75 -7.38
N ILE A 119 6.03 -6.76 -6.82
CA ILE A 119 7.21 -6.17 -7.46
C ILE A 119 7.45 -6.81 -8.83
N THR A 120 7.46 -8.14 -8.92
CA THR A 120 7.72 -8.88 -10.16
C THR A 120 6.65 -8.58 -11.21
N THR A 121 5.37 -8.59 -10.80
CA THR A 121 4.23 -8.31 -11.70
C THR A 121 4.33 -6.89 -12.27
N ILE A 122 4.59 -5.90 -11.44
CA ILE A 122 4.69 -4.50 -11.85
C ILE A 122 5.93 -4.28 -12.71
N ALA A 123 7.08 -4.84 -12.32
CA ALA A 123 8.34 -4.72 -13.05
C ALA A 123 8.21 -5.26 -14.49
N ALA A 124 7.55 -6.40 -14.66
CA ALA A 124 7.25 -6.95 -15.98
C ALA A 124 6.33 -6.03 -16.79
N ALA A 125 5.33 -5.43 -16.15
CA ALA A 125 4.37 -4.53 -16.79
C ALA A 125 4.98 -3.22 -17.29
N VAL A 126 5.99 -2.69 -16.56
CA VAL A 126 6.68 -1.44 -16.92
C VAL A 126 8.00 -1.66 -17.66
N ASN A 127 8.28 -2.89 -18.13
CA ASN A 127 9.50 -3.29 -18.83
C ASN A 127 10.80 -3.05 -18.04
N LYS A 128 10.79 -3.36 -16.73
CA LYS A 128 11.91 -3.21 -15.79
C LYS A 128 12.22 -4.50 -15.01
N PRO A 129 12.31 -5.70 -15.64
CA PRO A 129 12.43 -6.97 -14.91
C PRO A 129 13.70 -7.06 -14.05
N GLU A 130 14.83 -6.54 -14.51
CA GLU A 130 16.08 -6.58 -13.75
C GLU A 130 16.02 -5.66 -12.52
N GLN A 131 15.44 -4.46 -12.66
CA GLN A 131 15.19 -3.57 -11.52
C GLN A 131 14.22 -4.21 -10.52
N GLY A 132 13.22 -4.94 -11.03
CA GLY A 132 12.30 -5.71 -10.20
C GLY A 132 13.01 -6.74 -9.35
N LYS A 133 13.94 -7.51 -9.93
CA LYS A 133 14.75 -8.48 -9.21
C LYS A 133 15.59 -7.84 -8.12
N GLN A 134 16.28 -6.74 -8.45
CA GLN A 134 17.07 -5.99 -7.48
C GLN A 134 16.21 -5.43 -6.33
N LEU A 135 14.99 -4.97 -6.65
CA LEU A 135 14.06 -4.46 -5.64
C LEU A 135 13.54 -5.57 -4.72
N VAL A 136 13.30 -6.77 -5.24
CA VAL A 136 12.97 -7.96 -4.43
C VAL A 136 14.12 -8.31 -3.47
N ASP A 137 15.36 -8.30 -3.96
CA ASP A 137 16.53 -8.60 -3.13
C ASP A 137 16.68 -7.56 -2.01
N LYS A 138 16.54 -6.28 -2.32
CA LYS A 138 16.56 -5.16 -1.35
C LYS A 138 15.45 -5.31 -0.30
N PHE A 139 14.23 -5.65 -0.73
CA PHE A 139 13.11 -5.91 0.16
C PHE A 139 13.40 -7.07 1.11
N ASN A 140 13.85 -8.21 0.59
CA ASN A 140 14.17 -9.39 1.40
C ASN A 140 15.30 -9.11 2.40
N GLN A 141 16.32 -8.33 2.01
CA GLN A 141 17.36 -7.89 2.91
C GLN A 141 16.79 -7.04 4.06
N SER A 142 15.91 -6.07 3.75
CA SER A 142 15.28 -5.23 4.77
C SER A 142 14.40 -6.06 5.71
N LEU A 143 13.66 -7.02 5.16
CA LEU A 143 12.80 -7.90 5.95
C LEU A 143 13.62 -8.80 6.91
N SER A 144 14.78 -9.26 6.47
CA SER A 144 15.67 -10.11 7.30
C SER A 144 16.23 -9.41 8.54
N GLN A 145 16.17 -8.09 8.59
CA GLN A 145 16.60 -7.29 9.75
C GLN A 145 15.51 -7.15 10.83
N VAL A 146 14.28 -7.55 10.52
CA VAL A 146 13.14 -7.40 11.45
C VAL A 146 13.14 -8.56 12.45
N ASN A 147 13.09 -8.23 13.74
CA ASN A 147 12.89 -9.24 14.78
C ASN A 147 11.41 -9.70 14.79
N THR A 148 11.19 -10.96 14.44
CA THR A 148 9.86 -11.59 14.41
C THR A 148 9.64 -12.65 15.49
N ALA A 149 10.58 -12.76 16.45
CA ALA A 149 10.45 -13.71 17.55
C ALA A 149 9.14 -13.47 18.33
N PRO A 150 8.46 -14.51 18.81
CA PRO A 150 7.23 -14.36 19.57
C PRO A 150 7.39 -13.42 20.77
N ILE A 151 6.42 -12.52 20.95
CA ILE A 151 6.33 -11.62 22.10
C ILE A 151 4.94 -11.70 22.70
N ASP A 152 4.84 -11.89 24.01
CA ASP A 152 3.54 -11.98 24.71
C ASP A 152 2.96 -10.58 25.01
N LYS A 153 2.68 -9.83 23.95
CA LYS A 153 2.13 -8.48 23.99
C LYS A 153 0.93 -8.37 23.05
N LYS A 154 -0.05 -7.57 23.44
CA LYS A 154 -1.27 -7.32 22.68
C LYS A 154 -1.25 -5.95 22.02
N VAL A 155 -1.50 -5.93 20.73
CA VAL A 155 -1.56 -4.71 19.91
C VAL A 155 -2.99 -4.39 19.54
N LEU A 156 -3.42 -3.16 19.82
CA LEU A 156 -4.68 -2.61 19.36
C LEU A 156 -4.43 -1.61 18.23
N PHE A 157 -4.90 -1.94 17.03
CA PHE A 157 -4.95 -0.97 15.94
C PHE A 157 -6.30 -0.27 15.90
N ILE A 158 -6.27 1.05 15.81
CA ILE A 158 -7.46 1.89 15.67
C ILE A 158 -7.40 2.63 14.33
N MET A 159 -8.37 2.34 13.48
CA MET A 159 -8.59 3.07 12.24
C MET A 159 -9.48 4.28 12.52
N SER A 160 -8.98 5.46 12.21
CA SER A 160 -9.74 6.71 12.24
C SER A 160 -9.82 7.30 10.84
N HIS A 161 -11.00 7.68 10.41
CA HIS A 161 -11.26 8.32 9.12
C HIS A 161 -12.25 9.46 9.34
N GLY A 162 -12.04 10.59 8.69
CA GLY A 162 -12.77 11.84 8.93
C GLY A 162 -14.28 11.65 9.06
N GLY A 163 -14.83 11.97 10.23
CA GLY A 163 -16.27 11.96 10.50
C GLY A 163 -16.89 10.58 10.80
N VAL A 164 -16.10 9.49 10.79
CA VAL A 164 -16.56 8.14 11.13
C VAL A 164 -16.08 7.75 12.52
N LEU A 165 -16.90 6.97 13.25
CA LEU A 165 -16.50 6.40 14.54
C LEU A 165 -15.21 5.57 14.36
N PRO A 166 -14.23 5.67 15.29
CA PRO A 166 -13.05 4.84 15.27
C PRO A 166 -13.37 3.35 15.20
N LEU A 167 -12.66 2.62 14.34
CA LEU A 167 -12.85 1.18 14.16
C LEU A 167 -11.63 0.43 14.70
N ALA A 168 -11.87 -0.70 15.39
CA ALA A 168 -10.81 -1.64 15.74
C ALA A 168 -10.67 -2.72 14.67
N ALA A 169 -9.43 -3.13 14.39
CA ALA A 169 -9.12 -4.21 13.46
C ALA A 169 -9.12 -5.56 14.15
N GLY A 170 -10.07 -6.42 13.80
CA GLY A 170 -10.13 -7.81 14.22
C GLY A 170 -9.36 -8.76 13.31
N LYS A 171 -9.63 -10.06 13.40
CA LYS A 171 -9.06 -11.11 12.55
C LYS A 171 -9.38 -10.90 11.07
N LYS A 172 -8.59 -11.53 10.19
CA LYS A 172 -8.76 -11.50 8.73
C LYS A 172 -8.64 -10.09 8.13
N THR A 173 -7.87 -9.22 8.78
CA THR A 173 -7.48 -7.91 8.25
C THR A 173 -5.99 -7.89 7.91
N ALA A 174 -5.56 -6.97 7.07
CA ALA A 174 -4.13 -6.74 6.82
C ALA A 174 -3.38 -6.42 8.13
N VAL A 175 -4.03 -5.67 9.01
CA VAL A 175 -3.52 -5.34 10.35
C VAL A 175 -3.28 -6.59 11.20
N ASP A 176 -4.22 -7.52 11.22
CA ASP A 176 -4.08 -8.79 11.94
C ASP A 176 -2.89 -9.61 11.42
N SER A 177 -2.72 -9.67 10.09
CA SER A 177 -1.57 -10.30 9.45
C SER A 177 -0.26 -9.63 9.85
N MET A 178 -0.22 -8.28 9.90
CA MET A 178 0.94 -7.51 10.31
C MET A 178 1.32 -7.76 11.77
N ILE A 179 0.35 -7.70 12.68
CA ILE A 179 0.54 -7.96 14.10
C ILE A 179 1.08 -9.38 14.33
N THR A 180 0.54 -10.36 13.60
CA THR A 180 1.02 -11.74 13.66
C THR A 180 2.44 -11.87 13.10
N ALA A 181 2.74 -11.19 12.00
CA ALA A 181 4.07 -11.24 11.34
C ALA A 181 5.20 -10.70 12.24
N ILE A 182 4.91 -9.77 13.15
CA ILE A 182 5.89 -9.27 14.13
C ILE A 182 5.92 -10.13 15.42
N GLY A 183 5.24 -11.27 15.46
CA GLY A 183 5.22 -12.19 16.61
C GLY A 183 4.33 -11.74 17.77
N ALA A 184 3.47 -10.72 17.60
CA ALA A 184 2.58 -10.18 18.63
C ALA A 184 1.15 -10.75 18.52
N LYS A 185 0.28 -10.40 19.47
CA LYS A 185 -1.12 -10.78 19.51
C LYS A 185 -2.02 -9.63 19.16
N ASN A 186 -3.01 -9.85 18.29
CA ASN A 186 -4.04 -8.85 18.04
C ASN A 186 -5.00 -8.78 19.26
N ALA A 187 -5.08 -7.61 19.89
CA ALA A 187 -5.95 -7.38 21.04
C ALA A 187 -7.45 -7.60 20.74
N MET A 188 -7.83 -7.49 19.44
CA MET A 188 -9.20 -7.63 18.97
C MET A 188 -9.44 -8.92 18.16
N ALA A 189 -8.69 -9.99 18.43
CA ALA A 189 -8.81 -11.30 17.76
C ALA A 189 -10.10 -12.05 18.05
N ASN A 190 -11.04 -11.49 18.80
CA ASN A 190 -12.33 -12.10 19.15
C ASN A 190 -13.42 -11.90 18.07
N PHE A 191 -13.15 -11.08 17.02
CA PHE A 191 -14.06 -10.89 15.89
C PHE A 191 -13.29 -10.79 14.56
N ASP A 192 -14.00 -10.91 13.44
CA ASP A 192 -13.47 -10.76 12.09
C ASP A 192 -13.72 -9.34 11.55
N SER A 193 -12.84 -8.87 10.66
CA SER A 193 -12.95 -7.59 9.96
C SER A 193 -12.82 -6.37 10.90
N TYR A 194 -13.27 -5.20 10.46
CA TYR A 194 -13.26 -3.96 11.24
C TYR A 194 -14.61 -3.75 11.92
N ARG A 195 -14.60 -3.35 13.19
CA ARG A 195 -15.81 -3.03 13.95
C ARG A 195 -15.66 -1.73 14.73
N PRO A 196 -16.76 -1.01 15.00
CA PRO A 196 -16.72 0.16 15.87
C PRO A 196 -16.06 -0.16 17.20
N LEU A 197 -15.14 0.72 17.62
CA LEU A 197 -14.46 0.59 18.91
C LEU A 197 -15.45 0.89 20.03
N SER A 198 -15.71 -0.07 20.93
CA SER A 198 -16.50 0.13 22.14
C SER A 198 -15.60 0.20 23.37
N SER A 199 -16.01 0.99 24.38
CA SER A 199 -15.28 1.08 25.65
C SER A 199 -15.17 -0.28 26.35
N GLU A 200 -16.21 -1.11 26.32
CA GLU A 200 -16.20 -2.46 26.91
C GLU A 200 -15.21 -3.38 26.19
N GLY A 201 -15.27 -3.42 24.83
CA GLY A 201 -14.33 -4.20 24.03
C GLY A 201 -12.88 -3.76 24.24
N LEU A 202 -12.64 -2.46 24.35
CA LEU A 202 -11.34 -1.91 24.65
C LEU A 202 -10.83 -2.34 26.03
N LEU A 203 -11.66 -2.21 27.07
CA LEU A 203 -11.30 -2.61 28.43
C LEU A 203 -11.02 -4.11 28.56
N SER A 204 -11.83 -4.95 27.90
CA SER A 204 -11.62 -6.41 27.92
C SER A 204 -10.39 -6.86 27.14
N SER A 205 -9.98 -6.12 26.11
CA SER A 205 -8.84 -6.48 25.26
C SER A 205 -7.48 -6.27 25.94
N GLN A 206 -7.39 -5.30 26.87
CA GLN A 206 -6.17 -4.95 27.62
C GLN A 206 -4.93 -4.87 26.71
N PRO A 207 -4.86 -3.92 25.76
CA PRO A 207 -3.74 -3.76 24.87
C PRO A 207 -2.50 -3.21 25.59
N ASP A 208 -1.31 -3.70 25.19
CA ASP A 208 0.00 -3.18 25.63
C ASP A 208 0.48 -2.03 24.75
N LEU A 209 0.03 -1.99 23.48
CA LEU A 209 0.37 -0.97 22.51
C LEU A 209 -0.86 -0.57 21.70
N ILE A 210 -1.05 0.73 21.52
CA ILE A 210 -2.02 1.30 20.58
C ILE A 210 -1.29 1.69 19.30
N VAL A 211 -1.90 1.40 18.15
CA VAL A 211 -1.34 1.71 16.84
C VAL A 211 -2.36 2.51 16.03
N PHE A 212 -1.88 3.58 15.43
CA PHE A 212 -2.57 4.35 14.40
C PHE A 212 -1.70 4.49 13.18
N THR A 213 -2.32 4.79 12.05
CA THR A 213 -1.58 5.30 10.89
C THR A 213 -1.43 6.82 10.98
N GLU A 214 -0.50 7.37 10.17
CA GLU A 214 -0.27 8.84 10.12
C GLU A 214 -1.54 9.59 9.72
N GLU A 215 -2.24 9.12 8.69
CA GLU A 215 -3.52 9.71 8.27
C GLU A 215 -4.62 9.49 9.32
N GLY A 216 -4.60 8.36 10.02
CA GLY A 216 -5.50 8.08 11.14
C GLY A 216 -5.35 9.10 12.28
N ILE A 217 -4.11 9.46 12.64
CA ILE A 217 -3.82 10.49 13.66
C ILE A 217 -4.26 11.87 13.18
N LYS A 218 -3.98 12.24 11.94
CA LYS A 218 -4.45 13.52 11.34
C LYS A 218 -5.97 13.61 11.39
N SER A 219 -6.65 12.54 10.97
CA SER A 219 -8.11 12.44 10.97
C SER A 219 -8.72 12.54 12.37
N LEU A 220 -8.02 11.99 13.39
CA LEU A 220 -8.45 12.08 14.79
C LEU A 220 -8.28 13.50 15.39
N GLY A 221 -7.44 14.34 14.77
CA GLY A 221 -7.11 15.68 15.24
C GLY A 221 -5.86 15.75 16.10
N GLY A 222 -4.94 14.78 15.96
CA GLY A 222 -3.63 14.74 16.58
C GLY A 222 -3.48 13.69 17.68
N VAL A 223 -2.23 13.44 18.08
CA VAL A 223 -1.84 12.41 19.06
C VAL A 223 -2.56 12.58 20.42
N ASP A 224 -2.74 13.81 20.88
CA ASP A 224 -3.37 14.08 22.18
C ASP A 224 -4.82 13.58 22.23
N ARG A 225 -5.49 13.50 21.10
CA ARG A 225 -6.86 13.00 21.01
C ARG A 225 -6.97 11.49 21.25
N VAL A 226 -5.90 10.74 21.03
CA VAL A 226 -5.86 9.29 21.30
C VAL A 226 -6.22 9.02 22.76
N TRP A 227 -5.64 9.79 23.67
CA TRP A 227 -5.80 9.59 25.12
C TRP A 227 -7.19 9.97 25.65
N ASN A 228 -7.94 10.73 24.84
CA ASN A 228 -9.32 11.12 25.12
C ASN A 228 -10.36 10.12 24.60
N LEU A 229 -9.94 9.08 23.86
CA LEU A 229 -10.85 8.05 23.42
C LEU A 229 -11.41 7.27 24.63
N PRO A 230 -12.74 7.02 24.67
CA PRO A 230 -13.38 6.39 25.82
C PRO A 230 -12.76 5.02 26.16
N GLY A 231 -12.28 4.86 27.37
CA GLY A 231 -11.69 3.62 27.89
C GLY A 231 -10.18 3.47 27.70
N ILE A 232 -9.54 4.25 26.82
CA ILE A 232 -8.09 4.15 26.54
C ILE A 232 -7.26 4.31 27.83
N ALA A 233 -7.53 5.33 28.64
CA ALA A 233 -6.77 5.63 29.86
C ALA A 233 -6.78 4.49 30.91
N MET A 234 -7.72 3.56 30.81
CA MET A 234 -7.84 2.42 31.72
C MET A 234 -7.10 1.16 31.25
N THR A 235 -6.56 1.17 30.03
CA THR A 235 -5.78 0.07 29.47
C THR A 235 -4.30 0.17 29.88
N PRO A 236 -3.53 -0.93 29.82
CA PRO A 236 -2.07 -0.87 30.00
C PRO A 236 -1.41 0.14 29.05
N ALA A 237 -1.73 0.10 27.76
CA ALA A 237 -1.23 1.04 26.76
C ALA A 237 -1.58 2.51 27.08
N GLY A 238 -2.80 2.78 27.57
CA GLY A 238 -3.22 4.13 27.94
C GLY A 238 -2.52 4.66 29.18
N LYS A 239 -2.31 3.83 30.19
CA LYS A 239 -1.56 4.19 31.41
C LYS A 239 -0.11 4.53 31.13
N ASN A 240 0.53 3.77 30.23
CA ASN A 240 1.93 3.94 29.83
C ASN A 240 2.12 4.88 28.65
N LYS A 241 1.02 5.40 28.08
CA LYS A 241 1.02 6.17 26.82
C LYS A 241 1.79 5.49 25.70
N ALA A 242 1.64 4.15 25.61
CA ALA A 242 2.28 3.32 24.60
C ALA A 242 1.52 3.46 23.27
N LEU A 243 2.08 4.25 22.36
CA LEU A 243 1.54 4.55 21.04
C LEU A 243 2.61 4.37 19.96
N ALA A 244 2.25 3.71 18.87
CA ALA A 244 2.99 3.76 17.63
C ALA A 244 2.15 4.43 16.53
N VAL A 245 2.77 5.33 15.78
CA VAL A 245 2.19 5.94 14.59
C VAL A 245 3.02 5.48 13.41
N VAL A 246 2.38 4.86 12.43
CA VAL A 246 3.08 4.17 11.33
C VAL A 246 2.53 4.60 9.97
N ASP A 247 3.29 4.32 8.92
CA ASP A 247 2.88 4.57 7.53
C ASP A 247 1.63 3.76 7.16
N ASP A 248 0.68 4.42 6.48
CA ASP A 248 -0.59 3.83 6.07
C ASP A 248 -0.40 2.71 5.04
N VAL A 249 0.40 2.95 4.01
CA VAL A 249 0.58 2.02 2.89
C VAL A 249 1.32 0.77 3.37
N GLY A 250 2.40 0.95 4.12
CA GLY A 250 3.16 -0.15 4.71
C GLY A 250 2.34 -1.02 5.66
N MET A 251 1.44 -0.40 6.45
CA MET A 251 0.59 -1.09 7.44
C MET A 251 -0.62 -1.81 6.81
N LEU A 252 -1.28 -1.17 5.85
CA LEU A 252 -2.61 -1.60 5.39
C LEU A 252 -2.59 -2.39 4.08
N THR A 253 -1.52 -2.28 3.28
CA THR A 253 -1.47 -2.89 1.95
C THR A 253 -0.31 -3.85 1.73
N PHE A 254 0.60 -4.00 2.68
CA PHE A 254 1.82 -4.77 2.51
C PHE A 254 2.62 -4.28 1.28
N SER A 255 3.33 -3.17 1.47
CA SER A 255 4.14 -2.48 0.48
C SER A 255 5.64 -2.62 0.73
N LEU A 256 6.44 -1.87 0.00
CA LEU A 256 7.89 -1.78 0.22
C LEU A 256 8.25 -1.21 1.60
N GLY A 257 7.38 -0.37 2.18
CA GLY A 257 7.52 0.19 3.51
C GLY A 257 7.23 -0.79 4.66
N THR A 258 6.69 -1.97 4.37
CA THR A 258 6.28 -2.96 5.38
C THR A 258 7.40 -3.36 6.36
N PRO A 259 8.64 -3.64 5.96
CA PRO A 259 9.71 -3.96 6.92
C PRO A 259 9.97 -2.84 7.93
N LYS A 260 9.90 -1.57 7.49
CA LYS A 260 10.06 -0.41 8.38
C LYS A 260 8.92 -0.32 9.39
N VAL A 261 7.68 -0.53 8.94
CA VAL A 261 6.51 -0.56 9.84
C VAL A 261 6.65 -1.69 10.86
N MET A 262 7.04 -2.89 10.43
CA MET A 262 7.27 -4.04 11.32
C MET A 262 8.32 -3.70 12.38
N GLN A 263 9.43 -3.08 11.99
CA GLN A 263 10.49 -2.68 12.92
C GLN A 263 9.98 -1.64 13.92
N GLN A 264 9.26 -0.61 13.47
CA GLN A 264 8.68 0.42 14.34
C GLN A 264 7.71 -0.18 15.37
N LEU A 265 6.84 -1.10 14.95
CA LEU A 265 5.92 -1.79 15.85
C LEU A 265 6.67 -2.65 16.86
N ARG A 266 7.69 -3.38 16.41
CA ARG A 266 8.49 -4.23 17.27
C ARG A 266 9.24 -3.44 18.34
N GLU A 267 9.90 -2.36 17.96
CA GLU A 267 10.60 -1.46 18.90
C GLU A 267 9.63 -0.82 19.90
N ALA A 268 8.42 -0.42 19.45
CA ALA A 268 7.42 0.13 20.34
C ALA A 268 6.92 -0.91 21.37
N LEU A 269 6.72 -2.15 20.93
CA LEU A 269 6.33 -3.26 21.83
C LEU A 269 7.41 -3.61 22.84
N GLU A 270 8.67 -3.63 22.43
CA GLU A 270 9.80 -3.93 23.34
C GLU A 270 9.99 -2.84 24.42
N LYS A 271 9.59 -1.59 24.11
CA LYS A 271 9.64 -0.45 25.04
C LYS A 271 8.37 -0.34 25.90
N SER A 272 7.24 -0.95 25.50
CA SER A 272 6.01 -0.91 26.30
C SER A 272 6.18 -1.79 27.56
N GLN A 273 6.10 -1.16 28.72
CA GLN A 273 6.23 -1.83 30.03
C GLN A 273 4.92 -2.50 30.45
#